data_618ff6a054a0b9b277681b4f0002b33e
#
_entry.id   618ff6a054a0b9b277681b4f0002b33e
#
_cell.length_a   1.000
_cell.length_b   1.000
_cell.length_c   1.000
_cell.angle_alpha   90.00
_cell.angle_beta   90.00
_cell.angle_gamma   90.00
#
_symmetry.space_group_name_H-M   'P 1'
#
loop_
_entity.id
_entity.type
_entity.pdbx_description
1 polymer ?
#
loop_
_entity_poly.entity_id
_entity_poly.type
_entity_poly.pdbx_seq_one_letter_code
_entity_poly.pdbx_strand_id
1 'polypeptide(L)'
;MALPGNSYEVQVYQEDHWVLDRCFASEAEARGHGSRILSGGRVEGIRILRDWARPDGRHVETELHQEFRSQSGAILIAPIDEPPPLCHDAEGVFAVEGRMVINRLLRNYVDRAVVTPTELLHSYPDLKRLQDKDNLFVSAVGRVAALQAERAKIDGRSRRDELYGILNGVIERARAAAARKDLPVLGAAGFAHAFDTLSAREAPEDRTFLGRVLLARDLVQMRNWLAKLDFLAELVRQDGGLPALPLALVDGVVADVLGAPSVAQELLGPQGSMAGALCSLIDLSRGRLDVTRRAEDDRAVQMNELLAFHDLPETRHVVLDLVRRQLKGTQPLYRHDPAREREAFAEVLARSLAPAGPVGGGAMAEALVLRYLRFLEAGGASGRRRAMEEVVGLIPDAADGVRFLLALAQSELGRSQAEDVSRLLDRATGDPQGFGRFVARGGPIKDNLERLTMLYQQVVDSGVPEPLKGRLADNIDTLLVTYIHESHVVERLDNPADPLRQRANRLMRLCAPGTLRSRKALAVVRQRVVSHLRQPQFEERYVADLSEPALRQSALREFHRLLGQAGLV
;
A
#
# COMPACT_ATOMS: atom_id res chain seq x y z
N MET A 1 33.80 25.00 -19.94
CA MET A 1 32.62 24.18 -20.19
C MET A 1 33.08 22.98 -20.98
N ALA A 2 33.26 21.83 -20.36
CA ALA A 2 33.52 20.59 -21.04
C ALA A 2 32.22 20.14 -21.70
N LEU A 3 32.28 19.75 -22.97
CA LEU A 3 31.17 19.11 -23.68
C LEU A 3 30.75 17.85 -22.89
N PRO A 4 29.47 17.53 -22.75
CA PRO A 4 29.03 16.32 -22.07
C PRO A 4 29.59 15.12 -22.84
N GLY A 5 30.61 14.48 -22.31
CA GLY A 5 31.22 13.31 -22.88
C GLY A 5 30.36 12.09 -22.58
N ASN A 6 30.35 11.11 -23.50
CA ASN A 6 29.82 9.78 -23.21
C ASN A 6 30.53 9.20 -22.00
N SER A 7 29.79 8.65 -21.05
CA SER A 7 30.31 7.86 -19.94
C SER A 7 30.02 6.39 -20.21
N TYR A 8 30.98 5.52 -19.85
CA TYR A 8 30.86 4.07 -20.04
C TYR A 8 30.90 3.39 -18.67
N GLU A 9 29.77 2.84 -18.26
CA GLU A 9 29.63 2.14 -17.00
C GLU A 9 29.91 0.65 -17.17
N VAL A 10 30.77 0.10 -16.35
CA VAL A 10 30.92 -1.35 -16.21
C VAL A 10 30.13 -1.79 -14.98
N GLN A 11 29.16 -2.62 -15.22
CA GLN A 11 28.36 -3.23 -14.16
C GLN A 11 28.65 -4.72 -14.08
N VAL A 12 28.69 -5.25 -12.87
CA VAL A 12 28.92 -6.65 -12.57
C VAL A 12 27.67 -7.31 -12.04
N TYR A 13 27.42 -8.56 -12.45
CA TYR A 13 26.30 -9.36 -11.97
C TYR A 13 26.75 -10.22 -10.80
N GLN A 14 26.19 -9.96 -9.62
CA GLN A 14 26.47 -10.66 -8.37
C GLN A 14 25.17 -10.79 -7.56
N GLU A 15 24.98 -11.90 -6.87
CA GLU A 15 23.81 -12.12 -5.98
C GLU A 15 22.48 -11.79 -6.67
N ASP A 16 22.32 -12.20 -7.94
CA ASP A 16 21.13 -12.02 -8.78
C ASP A 16 20.77 -10.55 -9.13
N HIS A 17 21.71 -9.60 -9.04
CA HIS A 17 21.50 -8.22 -9.47
C HIS A 17 22.75 -7.58 -10.10
N TRP A 18 22.51 -6.48 -10.85
CA TRP A 18 23.57 -5.68 -11.44
C TRP A 18 24.05 -4.60 -10.48
N VAL A 19 25.36 -4.53 -10.25
CA VAL A 19 26.01 -3.51 -9.41
C VAL A 19 27.00 -2.73 -10.25
N LEU A 20 27.01 -1.40 -10.14
CA LEU A 20 28.02 -0.56 -10.77
C LEU A 20 29.39 -0.86 -10.15
N ASP A 21 30.33 -1.31 -10.97
CA ASP A 21 31.71 -1.50 -10.54
C ASP A 21 32.54 -0.25 -10.79
N ARG A 22 32.50 0.30 -12.02
CA ARG A 22 33.29 1.49 -12.38
C ARG A 22 32.81 2.17 -13.65
N CYS A 23 33.03 3.54 -13.72
CA CYS A 23 32.80 4.35 -14.91
C CYS A 23 34.11 4.65 -15.63
N PHE A 24 34.05 4.75 -16.96
CA PHE A 24 35.17 5.03 -17.84
C PHE A 24 34.80 6.13 -18.85
N ALA A 25 35.82 6.85 -19.34
CA ALA A 25 35.66 7.85 -20.39
C ALA A 25 35.69 7.24 -21.80
N SER A 26 36.15 5.99 -21.95
CA SER A 26 36.25 5.31 -23.24
C SER A 26 35.67 3.88 -23.19
N GLU A 27 35.02 3.48 -24.28
CA GLU A 27 34.48 2.12 -24.45
C GLU A 27 35.57 1.04 -24.36
N ALA A 28 36.76 1.32 -24.94
CA ALA A 28 37.84 0.38 -24.96
C ALA A 28 38.37 0.06 -23.53
N GLU A 29 38.48 1.07 -22.68
CA GLU A 29 38.87 0.90 -21.29
C GLU A 29 37.81 0.13 -20.50
N ALA A 30 36.52 0.47 -20.70
CA ALA A 30 35.41 -0.23 -20.08
C ALA A 30 35.38 -1.71 -20.48
N ARG A 31 35.55 -2.05 -21.77
CA ARG A 31 35.63 -3.42 -22.26
C ARG A 31 36.84 -4.18 -21.69
N GLY A 32 38.01 -3.55 -21.68
CA GLY A 32 39.22 -4.14 -21.11
C GLY A 32 39.09 -4.40 -19.61
N HIS A 33 38.42 -3.53 -18.88
CA HIS A 33 38.17 -3.72 -17.45
C HIS A 33 37.12 -4.84 -17.20
N GLY A 34 36.00 -4.84 -17.93
CA GLY A 34 34.96 -5.85 -17.83
C GLY A 34 35.51 -7.27 -18.10
N SER A 35 36.29 -7.45 -19.18
CA SER A 35 36.90 -8.74 -19.52
C SER A 35 37.85 -9.23 -18.41
N ARG A 36 38.62 -8.35 -17.79
CA ARG A 36 39.51 -8.72 -16.67
C ARG A 36 38.73 -9.17 -15.42
N ILE A 37 37.63 -8.48 -15.09
CA ILE A 37 36.80 -8.88 -13.95
C ILE A 37 36.13 -10.22 -14.20
N LEU A 38 35.56 -10.41 -15.39
CA LEU A 38 34.91 -11.67 -15.76
C LEU A 38 35.87 -12.84 -15.75
N SER A 39 37.08 -12.66 -16.30
CA SER A 39 38.14 -13.69 -16.28
C SER A 39 38.69 -13.96 -14.88
N GLY A 40 38.63 -12.98 -13.98
CA GLY A 40 39.05 -13.11 -12.57
C GLY A 40 38.17 -14.01 -11.70
N GLY A 41 37.01 -14.42 -12.20
CA GLY A 41 36.14 -15.43 -11.61
C GLY A 41 35.35 -15.05 -10.38
N ARG A 42 35.30 -13.76 -10.02
CA ARG A 42 34.60 -13.25 -8.83
C ARG A 42 33.17 -12.82 -9.10
N VAL A 43 32.81 -12.69 -10.39
CA VAL A 43 31.49 -12.21 -10.82
C VAL A 43 30.86 -13.18 -11.79
N GLU A 44 29.54 -13.25 -11.84
CA GLU A 44 28.79 -14.15 -12.72
C GLU A 44 28.61 -13.59 -14.12
N GLY A 45 28.57 -12.26 -14.25
CA GLY A 45 28.43 -11.58 -15.52
C GLY A 45 28.94 -10.14 -15.45
N ILE A 46 29.14 -9.58 -16.64
CA ILE A 46 29.43 -8.14 -16.82
C ILE A 46 28.50 -7.56 -17.87
N ARG A 47 28.21 -6.27 -17.77
CA ARG A 47 27.66 -5.48 -18.86
C ARG A 47 28.30 -4.10 -18.91
N ILE A 48 28.30 -3.54 -20.10
CA ILE A 48 28.86 -2.21 -20.35
C ILE A 48 27.74 -1.35 -20.94
N LEU A 49 27.40 -0.30 -20.21
CA LEU A 49 26.43 0.69 -20.62
C LEU A 49 27.14 1.95 -21.09
N ARG A 50 26.65 2.58 -22.13
CA ARG A 50 27.02 3.93 -22.53
C ARG A 50 25.93 4.88 -22.07
N ASP A 51 26.28 5.77 -21.16
CA ASP A 51 25.44 6.91 -20.78
C ASP A 51 25.79 8.12 -21.63
N TRP A 52 24.78 8.74 -22.25
CA TRP A 52 24.94 9.94 -23.04
C TRP A 52 23.73 10.85 -22.90
N ALA A 53 23.98 12.17 -22.86
CA ALA A 53 22.94 13.16 -22.74
C ALA A 53 22.34 13.46 -24.13
N ARG A 54 21.01 13.38 -24.24
CA ARG A 54 20.28 13.87 -25.41
C ARG A 54 20.31 15.40 -25.47
N PRO A 55 20.02 16.00 -26.65
CA PRO A 55 19.88 17.45 -26.78
C PRO A 55 18.81 18.07 -25.88
N ASP A 56 17.84 17.30 -25.41
CA ASP A 56 16.79 17.71 -24.49
C ASP A 56 17.22 17.61 -23.00
N GLY A 57 18.50 17.28 -22.75
CA GLY A 57 19.08 17.16 -21.39
C GLY A 57 18.83 15.82 -20.71
N ARG A 58 18.10 14.89 -21.32
CA ARG A 58 17.87 13.56 -20.76
C ARG A 58 19.06 12.64 -20.99
N HIS A 59 19.40 11.87 -19.97
CA HIS A 59 20.38 10.81 -20.05
C HIS A 59 19.77 9.55 -20.66
N VAL A 60 20.48 8.91 -21.57
CA VAL A 60 20.09 7.66 -22.21
C VAL A 60 21.22 6.65 -22.04
N GLU A 61 20.89 5.53 -21.44
CA GLU A 61 21.79 4.39 -21.30
C GLU A 61 21.59 3.44 -22.48
N THR A 62 22.69 3.06 -23.11
CA THR A 62 22.69 2.09 -24.20
C THR A 62 23.60 0.94 -23.82
N GLU A 63 23.07 -0.29 -23.76
CA GLU A 63 23.89 -1.48 -23.56
C GLU A 63 24.75 -1.74 -24.79
N LEU A 64 26.08 -1.71 -24.59
CA LEU A 64 27.07 -1.96 -25.62
C LEU A 64 27.60 -3.40 -25.61
N HIS A 65 27.57 -4.02 -24.45
CA HIS A 65 28.10 -5.38 -24.27
C HIS A 65 27.54 -5.99 -22.99
N GLN A 66 27.17 -7.27 -23.08
CA GLN A 66 26.81 -8.08 -21.94
C GLN A 66 27.40 -9.49 -22.11
N GLU A 67 28.10 -9.97 -21.09
CA GLU A 67 28.70 -11.29 -21.12
C GLU A 67 28.56 -11.94 -19.74
N PHE A 68 28.08 -13.18 -19.75
CA PHE A 68 28.06 -14.01 -18.54
C PHE A 68 29.17 -15.07 -18.64
N ARG A 69 29.80 -15.34 -17.52
CA ARG A 69 30.69 -16.49 -17.37
C ARG A 69 29.89 -17.74 -17.68
N SER A 70 30.31 -18.52 -18.65
CA SER A 70 29.54 -19.62 -19.23
C SER A 70 29.05 -20.66 -18.19
N GLN A 71 28.05 -20.26 -17.41
CA GLN A 71 26.99 -21.12 -16.94
C GLN A 71 25.81 -20.82 -17.84
N SER A 72 25.69 -21.55 -18.91
CA SER A 72 24.50 -21.62 -19.73
C SER A 72 23.39 -22.34 -18.96
N GLY A 73 23.10 -21.89 -17.77
CA GLY A 73 21.91 -22.30 -17.04
C GLY A 73 20.70 -21.72 -17.77
N ALA A 74 19.80 -22.60 -18.23
CA ALA A 74 18.48 -22.15 -18.69
C ALA A 74 17.87 -21.21 -17.66
N ILE A 75 17.35 -20.06 -18.11
CA ILE A 75 16.58 -19.18 -17.21
C ILE A 75 15.32 -19.94 -16.85
N LEU A 76 15.17 -20.28 -15.57
CA LEU A 76 14.00 -21.00 -15.06
C LEU A 76 13.03 -20.03 -14.40
N ILE A 77 11.75 -20.41 -14.41
CA ILE A 77 10.74 -19.71 -13.61
C ILE A 77 11.06 -19.84 -12.11
N ALA A 78 10.86 -18.75 -11.37
CA ALA A 78 10.99 -18.81 -9.92
C ALA A 78 9.76 -19.49 -9.28
N PRO A 79 9.92 -20.19 -8.15
CA PRO A 79 8.78 -20.77 -7.44
C PRO A 79 7.86 -19.68 -6.91
N ILE A 80 6.55 -19.91 -7.03
CA ILE A 80 5.51 -19.13 -6.33
C ILE A 80 4.75 -20.07 -5.40
N ASP A 81 4.64 -19.67 -4.13
CA ASP A 81 3.99 -20.46 -3.09
C ASP A 81 2.50 -20.11 -2.94
N GLU A 82 2.12 -18.87 -3.27
CA GLU A 82 0.75 -18.39 -3.21
C GLU A 82 0.08 -18.52 -4.59
N PRO A 83 -1.11 -19.17 -4.66
CA PRO A 83 -1.85 -19.25 -5.90
C PRO A 83 -2.22 -17.86 -6.42
N PRO A 84 -1.88 -17.54 -7.68
CA PRO A 84 -2.22 -16.24 -8.25
C PRO A 84 -3.74 -16.09 -8.40
N PRO A 85 -4.29 -14.85 -8.35
CA PRO A 85 -5.71 -14.63 -8.56
C PRO A 85 -6.12 -15.06 -9.97
N LEU A 86 -7.39 -15.45 -10.12
CA LEU A 86 -7.96 -15.73 -11.43
C LEU A 86 -8.04 -14.43 -12.24
N CYS A 87 -7.60 -14.49 -13.49
CA CYS A 87 -7.80 -13.43 -14.48
C CYS A 87 -8.62 -13.99 -15.65
N HIS A 88 -9.63 -13.27 -16.10
CA HIS A 88 -10.53 -13.72 -17.17
C HIS A 88 -10.35 -12.92 -18.47
N ASP A 89 -9.55 -11.88 -18.43
CA ASP A 89 -9.29 -10.97 -19.54
C ASP A 89 -7.89 -10.36 -19.47
N ALA A 90 -7.55 -9.52 -20.43
CA ALA A 90 -6.29 -8.81 -20.49
C ALA A 90 -6.13 -7.78 -19.34
N GLU A 91 -7.23 -7.18 -18.86
CA GLU A 91 -7.18 -6.21 -17.78
C GLU A 91 -6.73 -6.87 -16.46
N GLY A 92 -7.14 -8.12 -16.22
CA GLY A 92 -6.63 -8.91 -15.09
C GLY A 92 -5.12 -9.19 -15.18
N VAL A 93 -4.55 -9.31 -16.39
CA VAL A 93 -3.11 -9.44 -16.59
C VAL A 93 -2.40 -8.10 -16.36
N PHE A 94 -3.02 -6.98 -16.77
CA PHE A 94 -2.49 -5.64 -16.59
C PHE A 94 -2.65 -5.10 -15.17
N ALA A 95 -3.52 -5.68 -14.36
CA ALA A 95 -3.72 -5.32 -12.96
C ALA A 95 -2.44 -5.55 -12.13
N VAL A 96 -2.32 -4.87 -11.00
CA VAL A 96 -1.13 -4.96 -10.13
C VAL A 96 -0.84 -6.40 -9.70
N GLU A 97 -1.86 -7.18 -9.37
CA GLU A 97 -1.71 -8.60 -8.99
C GLU A 97 -1.15 -9.45 -10.14
N GLY A 98 -1.64 -9.25 -11.37
CA GLY A 98 -1.13 -9.92 -12.58
C GLY A 98 0.34 -9.59 -12.84
N ARG A 99 0.70 -8.32 -12.76
CA ARG A 99 2.07 -7.85 -12.93
C ARG A 99 3.01 -8.34 -11.81
N MET A 100 2.53 -8.40 -10.57
CA MET A 100 3.27 -8.99 -9.46
C MET A 100 3.57 -10.46 -9.67
N VAL A 101 2.62 -11.23 -10.23
CA VAL A 101 2.83 -12.64 -10.58
C VAL A 101 3.90 -12.78 -11.67
N ILE A 102 3.83 -11.96 -12.72
CA ILE A 102 4.85 -11.92 -13.80
C ILE A 102 6.22 -11.59 -13.21
N ASN A 103 6.29 -10.55 -12.37
CA ASN A 103 7.52 -10.12 -11.71
C ASN A 103 8.16 -11.22 -10.85
N ARG A 104 7.33 -12.00 -10.14
CA ARG A 104 7.80 -13.10 -9.29
C ARG A 104 8.26 -14.31 -10.11
N LEU A 105 7.40 -14.79 -11.01
CA LEU A 105 7.70 -15.97 -11.83
C LEU A 105 8.91 -15.79 -12.73
N LEU A 106 9.00 -14.63 -13.36
CA LEU A 106 10.05 -14.31 -14.32
C LEU A 106 11.22 -13.54 -13.69
N ARG A 107 11.37 -13.59 -12.34
CA ARG A 107 12.34 -12.77 -11.60
C ARG A 107 13.73 -12.78 -12.24
N ASN A 108 14.28 -13.96 -12.49
CA ASN A 108 15.61 -14.10 -13.09
C ASN A 108 15.72 -13.49 -14.49
N TYR A 109 14.65 -13.54 -15.28
CA TYR A 109 14.61 -12.91 -16.60
C TYR A 109 14.48 -11.39 -16.49
N VAL A 110 13.56 -10.93 -15.66
CA VAL A 110 13.26 -9.51 -15.39
C VAL A 110 14.51 -8.78 -14.88
N ASP A 111 15.24 -9.38 -13.93
CA ASP A 111 16.48 -8.80 -13.39
C ASP A 111 17.61 -8.76 -14.41
N ARG A 112 17.81 -9.84 -15.18
CA ARG A 112 18.85 -9.88 -16.21
C ARG A 112 18.58 -8.90 -17.35
N ALA A 113 17.32 -8.78 -17.78
CA ALA A 113 16.93 -7.87 -18.86
C ALA A 113 16.70 -6.44 -18.39
N VAL A 114 16.57 -6.21 -17.08
CA VAL A 114 16.16 -4.94 -16.45
C VAL A 114 14.89 -4.41 -17.11
N VAL A 115 13.86 -5.25 -17.17
CA VAL A 115 12.58 -4.96 -17.82
C VAL A 115 11.45 -5.13 -16.83
N THR A 116 10.57 -4.14 -16.71
CA THR A 116 9.39 -4.22 -15.84
C THR A 116 8.30 -5.11 -16.44
N PRO A 117 7.40 -5.69 -15.64
CA PRO A 117 6.21 -6.35 -16.16
C PRO A 117 5.37 -5.47 -17.09
N THR A 118 5.26 -4.16 -16.81
CA THR A 118 4.57 -3.21 -17.69
C THR A 118 5.28 -3.10 -19.04
N GLU A 119 6.62 -3.00 -19.09
CA GLU A 119 7.36 -3.01 -20.35
C GLU A 119 7.15 -4.33 -21.11
N LEU A 120 7.24 -5.48 -20.42
CA LEU A 120 6.98 -6.77 -21.05
C LEU A 120 5.61 -6.85 -21.71
N LEU A 121 4.57 -6.36 -21.06
CA LEU A 121 3.19 -6.45 -21.55
C LEU A 121 2.86 -5.42 -22.65
N HIS A 122 3.62 -4.31 -22.76
CA HIS A 122 3.32 -3.19 -23.66
C HIS A 122 4.39 -2.95 -24.72
N SER A 123 5.50 -3.71 -24.68
CA SER A 123 6.59 -3.68 -25.67
C SER A 123 6.61 -4.99 -26.46
N TYR A 124 6.14 -4.97 -27.71
CA TYR A 124 6.15 -6.17 -28.55
C TYR A 124 7.54 -6.79 -28.73
N PRO A 125 8.64 -6.03 -28.92
CA PRO A 125 9.99 -6.61 -28.99
C PRO A 125 10.39 -7.39 -27.74
N ASP A 126 10.02 -6.92 -26.53
CA ASP A 126 10.35 -7.58 -25.27
C ASP A 126 9.48 -8.81 -25.04
N LEU A 127 8.19 -8.74 -25.36
CA LEU A 127 7.31 -9.91 -25.38
C LEU A 127 7.82 -11.01 -26.31
N LYS A 128 8.25 -10.63 -27.52
CA LYS A 128 8.79 -11.57 -28.47
C LYS A 128 10.08 -12.24 -27.97
N ARG A 129 11.00 -11.44 -27.40
CA ARG A 129 12.23 -11.98 -26.77
C ARG A 129 11.92 -12.98 -25.68
N LEU A 130 10.89 -12.72 -24.84
CA LEU A 130 10.45 -13.64 -23.81
C LEU A 130 9.87 -14.93 -24.40
N GLN A 131 9.06 -14.84 -25.47
CA GLN A 131 8.52 -16.01 -26.16
C GLN A 131 9.61 -16.89 -26.80
N ASP A 132 10.64 -16.25 -27.37
CA ASP A 132 11.75 -16.92 -28.03
C ASP A 132 12.75 -17.52 -27.03
N LYS A 133 12.59 -17.27 -25.73
CA LYS A 133 13.53 -17.70 -24.67
C LYS A 133 13.15 -19.06 -24.07
N ASP A 134 13.86 -20.12 -24.47
CA ASP A 134 13.97 -21.45 -23.81
C ASP A 134 12.72 -22.00 -23.09
N ASN A 135 11.56 -21.97 -23.70
CA ASN A 135 10.26 -22.39 -23.08
C ASN A 135 9.85 -21.61 -21.81
N LEU A 136 10.53 -20.50 -21.48
CA LEU A 136 10.26 -19.74 -20.26
C LEU A 136 8.79 -19.26 -20.19
N PHE A 137 8.30 -18.71 -21.31
CA PHE A 137 6.91 -18.28 -21.43
C PHE A 137 5.91 -19.43 -21.23
N VAL A 138 6.16 -20.56 -21.87
CA VAL A 138 5.29 -21.76 -21.77
C VAL A 138 5.29 -22.31 -20.36
N SER A 139 6.45 -22.36 -19.71
CA SER A 139 6.59 -22.82 -18.32
C SER A 139 5.85 -21.89 -17.33
N ALA A 140 5.96 -20.58 -17.54
CA ALA A 140 5.27 -19.60 -16.70
C ALA A 140 3.74 -19.72 -16.81
N VAL A 141 3.19 -19.79 -18.03
CA VAL A 141 1.76 -19.99 -18.27
C VAL A 141 1.27 -21.30 -17.67
N GLY A 142 2.00 -22.39 -17.89
CA GLY A 142 1.68 -23.71 -17.33
C GLY A 142 1.65 -23.70 -15.80
N ARG A 143 2.61 -23.04 -15.14
CA ARG A 143 2.64 -22.91 -13.67
C ARG A 143 1.45 -22.12 -13.13
N VAL A 144 1.14 -20.97 -13.72
CA VAL A 144 -0.02 -20.16 -13.33
C VAL A 144 -1.32 -20.94 -13.50
N ALA A 145 -1.50 -21.59 -14.67
CA ALA A 145 -2.69 -22.39 -14.95
C ALA A 145 -2.88 -23.49 -13.90
N ALA A 146 -1.83 -24.22 -13.55
CA ALA A 146 -1.89 -25.30 -12.56
C ALA A 146 -2.32 -24.78 -11.17
N LEU A 147 -1.70 -23.70 -10.69
CA LEU A 147 -2.02 -23.10 -9.38
C LEU A 147 -3.45 -22.52 -9.32
N GLN A 148 -3.87 -21.86 -10.40
CA GLN A 148 -5.23 -21.31 -10.48
C GLN A 148 -6.28 -22.43 -10.56
N ALA A 149 -6.01 -23.48 -11.33
CA ALA A 149 -6.90 -24.64 -11.48
C ALA A 149 -7.08 -25.37 -10.15
N GLU A 150 -6.01 -25.60 -9.41
CA GLU A 150 -6.03 -26.22 -8.08
C GLU A 150 -6.89 -25.42 -7.10
N ARG A 151 -6.67 -24.10 -7.04
CA ARG A 151 -7.41 -23.20 -6.14
C ARG A 151 -8.90 -23.12 -6.50
N ALA A 152 -9.20 -22.98 -7.78
CA ALA A 152 -10.58 -22.81 -8.27
C ALA A 152 -11.30 -24.14 -8.48
N LYS A 153 -10.61 -25.29 -8.34
CA LYS A 153 -11.13 -26.64 -8.61
C LYS A 153 -11.69 -26.79 -10.03
N ILE A 154 -10.96 -26.26 -11.03
CA ILE A 154 -11.30 -26.32 -12.45
C ILE A 154 -10.27 -27.18 -13.20
N ASP A 155 -10.57 -27.53 -14.47
CA ASP A 155 -9.65 -28.30 -15.30
C ASP A 155 -8.40 -27.48 -15.68
N GLY A 156 -7.22 -28.03 -15.38
CA GLY A 156 -5.94 -27.35 -15.61
C GLY A 156 -5.61 -27.16 -17.09
N ARG A 157 -6.08 -28.04 -17.98
CA ARG A 157 -5.86 -27.90 -19.42
C ARG A 157 -6.71 -26.77 -19.99
N SER A 158 -8.00 -26.76 -19.65
CA SER A 158 -8.92 -25.70 -20.06
C SER A 158 -8.43 -24.33 -19.54
N ARG A 159 -7.94 -24.28 -18.29
CA ARG A 159 -7.41 -23.04 -17.73
C ARG A 159 -6.18 -22.54 -18.46
N ARG A 160 -5.27 -23.44 -18.83
CA ARG A 160 -4.08 -23.10 -19.61
C ARG A 160 -4.44 -22.57 -20.99
N ASP A 161 -5.40 -23.21 -21.67
CA ASP A 161 -5.84 -22.80 -23.01
C ASP A 161 -6.53 -21.41 -22.96
N GLU A 162 -7.31 -21.13 -21.91
CA GLU A 162 -7.88 -19.80 -21.63
C GLU A 162 -6.80 -18.73 -21.45
N LEU A 163 -5.77 -19.00 -20.61
CA LEU A 163 -4.66 -18.08 -20.40
C LEU A 163 -3.89 -17.81 -21.69
N TYR A 164 -3.67 -18.82 -22.54
CA TYR A 164 -3.05 -18.59 -23.85
C TYR A 164 -3.93 -17.71 -24.74
N GLY A 165 -5.25 -17.85 -24.70
CA GLY A 165 -6.16 -16.98 -25.43
C GLY A 165 -6.03 -15.52 -24.98
N ILE A 166 -6.03 -15.27 -23.67
CA ILE A 166 -5.84 -13.93 -23.09
C ILE A 166 -4.49 -13.34 -23.50
N LEU A 167 -3.40 -14.10 -23.32
CA LEU A 167 -2.04 -13.62 -23.59
C LEU A 167 -1.80 -13.39 -25.10
N ASN A 168 -2.37 -14.20 -25.97
CA ASN A 168 -2.33 -13.98 -27.41
C ASN A 168 -3.02 -12.64 -27.77
N GLY A 169 -4.15 -12.31 -27.13
CA GLY A 169 -4.79 -11.02 -27.28
C GLY A 169 -3.89 -9.85 -26.84
N VAL A 170 -3.16 -10.00 -25.72
CA VAL A 170 -2.17 -9.02 -25.24
C VAL A 170 -1.03 -8.84 -26.25
N ILE A 171 -0.49 -9.94 -26.79
CA ILE A 171 0.60 -9.93 -27.78
C ILE A 171 0.17 -9.20 -29.05
N GLU A 172 -1.01 -9.52 -29.58
CA GLU A 172 -1.52 -8.83 -30.79
C GLU A 172 -1.80 -7.36 -30.56
N ARG A 173 -2.28 -6.98 -29.37
CA ARG A 173 -2.49 -5.57 -29.00
C ARG A 173 -1.15 -4.81 -28.91
N ALA A 174 -0.14 -5.42 -28.30
CA ALA A 174 1.22 -4.85 -28.22
C ALA A 174 1.87 -4.75 -29.63
N ARG A 175 1.65 -5.75 -30.49
CA ARG A 175 2.13 -5.76 -31.87
C ARG A 175 1.51 -4.63 -32.69
N ALA A 176 0.18 -4.47 -32.59
CA ALA A 176 -0.54 -3.38 -33.26
C ALA A 176 -0.04 -2.01 -32.80
N ALA A 177 0.17 -1.82 -31.48
CA ALA A 177 0.73 -0.57 -30.94
C ALA A 177 2.17 -0.31 -31.39
N ALA A 178 3.00 -1.35 -31.51
CA ALA A 178 4.38 -1.21 -31.99
C ALA A 178 4.45 -0.76 -33.47
N ALA A 179 3.47 -1.13 -34.29
CA ALA A 179 3.39 -0.71 -35.69
C ALA A 179 2.97 0.77 -35.85
N ARG A 180 2.43 1.40 -34.83
CA ARG A 180 1.94 2.78 -34.87
C ARG A 180 3.09 3.78 -34.82
N LYS A 181 3.17 4.63 -35.84
CA LYS A 181 4.16 5.73 -35.96
C LYS A 181 3.60 7.08 -35.50
N ASP A 182 2.28 7.17 -35.33
CA ASP A 182 1.55 8.39 -35.02
C ASP A 182 1.39 8.62 -33.49
N LEU A 183 1.85 7.68 -32.67
CA LEU A 183 1.80 7.84 -31.21
C LEU A 183 2.73 8.97 -30.74
N PRO A 184 2.26 9.82 -29.81
CA PRO A 184 3.09 10.88 -29.25
C PRO A 184 4.38 10.34 -28.61
N VAL A 185 5.40 11.18 -28.55
CA VAL A 185 6.69 10.90 -27.90
C VAL A 185 6.75 11.74 -26.62
N LEU A 186 7.30 11.17 -25.56
CA LEU A 186 7.59 11.92 -24.35
C LEU A 186 8.74 12.89 -24.64
N GLY A 187 8.39 14.15 -24.93
CA GLY A 187 9.35 15.22 -25.14
C GLY A 187 9.54 16.06 -23.88
N ALA A 188 10.10 17.26 -24.04
CA ALA A 188 10.28 18.24 -22.96
C ALA A 188 8.96 18.66 -22.27
N ALA A 189 7.82 18.55 -22.98
CA ALA A 189 6.49 18.86 -22.42
C ALA A 189 5.95 17.80 -21.44
N GLY A 190 6.66 16.69 -21.24
CA GLY A 190 6.37 15.66 -20.25
C GLY A 190 5.25 14.71 -20.61
N PHE A 191 4.98 13.77 -19.66
CA PHE A 191 4.02 12.69 -19.85
C PHE A 191 2.57 13.18 -19.89
N ALA A 192 2.20 14.17 -19.06
CA ALA A 192 0.85 14.72 -19.05
C ALA A 192 0.46 15.23 -20.45
N HIS A 193 1.30 16.03 -21.10
CA HIS A 193 1.06 16.57 -22.44
C HIS A 193 0.97 15.47 -23.52
N ALA A 194 1.88 14.50 -23.47
CA ALA A 194 1.86 13.36 -24.39
C ALA A 194 0.57 12.54 -24.22
N PHE A 195 0.13 12.33 -22.98
CA PHE A 195 -1.11 11.61 -22.69
C PHE A 195 -2.36 12.40 -23.08
N ASP A 196 -2.39 13.71 -22.92
CA ASP A 196 -3.49 14.56 -23.37
C ASP A 196 -3.61 14.51 -24.90
N THR A 197 -2.46 14.59 -25.62
CA THR A 197 -2.41 14.46 -27.08
C THR A 197 -2.94 13.09 -27.54
N LEU A 198 -2.57 12.01 -26.83
CA LEU A 198 -3.09 10.66 -27.05
C LEU A 198 -4.60 10.62 -26.82
N SER A 199 -5.05 11.14 -25.67
CA SER A 199 -6.44 11.08 -25.22
C SER A 199 -7.41 11.85 -26.12
N ALA A 200 -6.93 12.87 -26.81
CA ALA A 200 -7.71 13.62 -27.80
C ALA A 200 -7.99 12.83 -29.10
N ARG A 201 -7.22 11.76 -29.35
CA ARG A 201 -7.29 10.97 -30.60
C ARG A 201 -7.84 9.56 -30.40
N GLU A 202 -7.66 9.00 -29.22
CA GLU A 202 -7.94 7.60 -28.94
C GLU A 202 -9.24 7.40 -28.14
N ALA A 203 -9.89 6.28 -28.36
CA ALA A 203 -11.05 5.86 -27.60
C ALA A 203 -10.70 5.65 -26.12
N PRO A 204 -11.63 5.94 -25.17
CA PRO A 204 -11.35 5.83 -23.73
C PRO A 204 -10.79 4.48 -23.30
N GLU A 205 -11.25 3.37 -23.89
CA GLU A 205 -10.83 2.00 -23.62
C GLU A 205 -9.37 1.71 -23.99
N ASP A 206 -8.82 2.45 -24.96
CA ASP A 206 -7.43 2.27 -25.42
C ASP A 206 -6.43 3.17 -24.72
N ARG A 207 -6.89 4.25 -24.07
CA ARG A 207 -6.01 5.29 -23.49
C ARG A 207 -5.07 4.73 -22.43
N THR A 208 -5.57 3.86 -21.56
CA THR A 208 -4.78 3.23 -20.48
C THR A 208 -3.67 2.36 -21.07
N PHE A 209 -4.01 1.51 -22.03
CA PHE A 209 -3.03 0.62 -22.67
C PHE A 209 -1.98 1.41 -23.43
N LEU A 210 -2.41 2.36 -24.28
CA LEU A 210 -1.50 3.17 -25.08
C LEU A 210 -0.65 4.13 -24.22
N GLY A 211 -1.20 4.64 -23.11
CA GLY A 211 -0.43 5.41 -22.13
C GLY A 211 0.73 4.60 -21.54
N ARG A 212 0.49 3.32 -21.20
CA ARG A 212 1.56 2.41 -20.77
C ARG A 212 2.55 2.09 -21.90
N VAL A 213 2.10 2.01 -23.15
CA VAL A 213 3.01 1.89 -24.31
C VAL A 213 3.94 3.09 -24.42
N LEU A 214 3.45 4.32 -24.18
CA LEU A 214 4.30 5.52 -24.19
C LEU A 214 5.39 5.42 -23.12
N LEU A 215 5.02 5.06 -21.87
CA LEU A 215 5.99 4.86 -20.78
C LEU A 215 7.01 3.75 -21.12
N ALA A 216 6.53 2.61 -21.62
CA ALA A 216 7.38 1.48 -21.96
C ALA A 216 8.43 1.86 -23.03
N ARG A 217 8.08 2.69 -24.02
CA ARG A 217 9.01 3.14 -25.07
C ARG A 217 10.22 3.90 -24.54
N ASP A 218 10.02 4.72 -23.50
CA ASP A 218 11.13 5.45 -22.88
C ASP A 218 11.89 4.57 -21.88
N LEU A 219 11.19 3.75 -21.11
CA LEU A 219 11.81 2.87 -20.10
C LEU A 219 12.73 1.82 -20.71
N VAL A 220 12.43 1.30 -21.91
CA VAL A 220 13.32 0.31 -22.56
C VAL A 220 14.68 0.90 -22.93
N GLN A 221 14.83 2.23 -22.97
CA GLN A 221 16.11 2.90 -23.20
C GLN A 221 17.01 2.91 -21.95
N MET A 222 16.46 2.55 -20.79
CA MET A 222 17.15 2.53 -19.50
C MET A 222 17.44 1.10 -19.08
N ARG A 223 18.72 0.80 -18.80
CA ARG A 223 19.17 -0.55 -18.41
C ARG A 223 19.60 -0.62 -16.94
N ASN A 224 19.05 0.28 -16.12
CA ASN A 224 19.30 0.35 -14.69
C ASN A 224 17.97 0.59 -13.97
N TRP A 225 17.71 -0.14 -12.89
CA TRP A 225 16.48 -0.03 -12.10
C TRP A 225 16.32 1.34 -11.45
N LEU A 226 17.40 1.88 -10.90
CA LEU A 226 17.34 3.19 -10.25
C LEU A 226 17.18 4.31 -11.25
N ALA A 227 17.77 4.21 -12.45
CA ALA A 227 17.53 5.19 -13.53
C ALA A 227 16.05 5.19 -13.95
N LYS A 228 15.40 4.03 -14.03
CA LYS A 228 13.95 3.96 -14.26
C LYS A 228 13.17 4.63 -13.13
N LEU A 229 13.55 4.40 -11.88
CA LEU A 229 12.92 5.02 -10.73
C LEU A 229 13.06 6.55 -10.75
N ASP A 230 14.27 7.06 -11.02
CA ASP A 230 14.56 8.49 -11.13
C ASP A 230 13.71 9.13 -12.24
N PHE A 231 13.64 8.49 -13.41
CA PHE A 231 12.81 8.95 -14.52
C PHE A 231 11.32 9.03 -14.15
N LEU A 232 10.78 7.99 -13.50
CA LEU A 232 9.38 7.97 -13.09
C LEU A 232 9.09 9.01 -11.99
N ALA A 233 10.02 9.19 -11.05
CA ALA A 233 9.92 10.21 -10.02
C ALA A 233 9.93 11.62 -10.62
N GLU A 234 10.73 11.85 -11.64
CA GLU A 234 10.77 13.12 -12.37
C GLU A 234 9.45 13.40 -13.10
N LEU A 235 8.83 12.39 -13.74
CA LEU A 235 7.52 12.55 -14.37
C LEU A 235 6.44 13.02 -13.40
N VAL A 236 6.46 12.52 -12.16
CA VAL A 236 5.49 12.93 -11.13
C VAL A 236 5.76 14.35 -10.63
N ARG A 237 7.04 14.77 -10.57
CA ARG A 237 7.46 16.09 -10.05
C ARG A 237 7.36 17.23 -11.07
N GLN A 238 7.18 16.94 -12.37
CA GLN A 238 7.07 17.97 -13.40
C GLN A 238 5.95 18.97 -13.11
N ASP A 239 6.11 20.20 -13.56
CA ASP A 239 5.26 21.35 -13.26
C ASP A 239 3.76 21.07 -13.37
N GLY A 240 3.04 21.34 -12.28
CA GLY A 240 1.59 21.13 -12.16
C GLY A 240 1.16 19.74 -11.70
N GLY A 241 2.09 18.79 -11.56
CA GLY A 241 1.80 17.40 -11.21
C GLY A 241 1.08 16.63 -12.31
N LEU A 242 0.96 15.31 -12.16
CA LEU A 242 0.22 14.47 -13.11
C LEU A 242 -1.27 14.47 -12.80
N PRO A 243 -2.17 14.58 -13.80
CA PRO A 243 -3.59 14.27 -13.63
C PRO A 243 -3.80 12.83 -13.16
N ALA A 244 -4.98 12.54 -12.58
CA ALA A 244 -5.26 11.28 -11.90
C ALA A 244 -4.94 10.02 -12.72
N LEU A 245 -5.33 9.97 -13.99
CA LEU A 245 -5.09 8.80 -14.83
C LEU A 245 -3.61 8.65 -15.24
N PRO A 246 -2.91 9.68 -15.76
CA PRO A 246 -1.46 9.62 -15.94
C PRO A 246 -0.69 9.24 -14.66
N LEU A 247 -1.06 9.78 -13.51
CA LEU A 247 -0.45 9.43 -12.22
C LEU A 247 -0.63 7.94 -11.90
N ALA A 248 -1.82 7.38 -12.09
CA ALA A 248 -2.09 5.97 -11.88
C ALA A 248 -1.27 5.06 -12.82
N LEU A 249 -1.01 5.50 -14.07
CA LEU A 249 -0.16 4.75 -14.99
C LEU A 249 1.31 4.75 -14.53
N VAL A 250 1.80 5.87 -14.06
CA VAL A 250 3.16 5.98 -13.49
C VAL A 250 3.27 5.19 -12.19
N ASP A 251 2.28 5.27 -11.30
CA ASP A 251 2.21 4.47 -10.07
C ASP A 251 2.38 2.98 -10.36
N GLY A 252 1.68 2.47 -11.37
CA GLY A 252 1.80 1.06 -11.76
C GLY A 252 3.23 0.67 -12.16
N VAL A 253 3.96 1.54 -12.84
CA VAL A 253 5.35 1.25 -13.24
C VAL A 253 6.32 1.41 -12.06
N VAL A 254 6.13 2.41 -11.20
CA VAL A 254 6.89 2.56 -9.95
C VAL A 254 6.72 1.31 -9.08
N ALA A 255 5.49 0.80 -8.98
CA ALA A 255 5.18 -0.45 -8.27
C ALA A 255 5.96 -1.63 -8.86
N ASP A 256 6.03 -1.75 -10.20
CA ASP A 256 6.77 -2.82 -10.86
C ASP A 256 8.28 -2.75 -10.54
N VAL A 257 8.88 -1.55 -10.55
CA VAL A 257 10.29 -1.32 -10.23
C VAL A 257 10.57 -1.67 -8.77
N LEU A 258 9.77 -1.14 -7.83
CA LEU A 258 9.93 -1.42 -6.40
C LEU A 258 9.58 -2.86 -6.02
N GLY A 259 8.86 -3.59 -6.87
CA GLY A 259 8.61 -5.02 -6.72
C GLY A 259 9.87 -5.88 -6.85
N ALA A 260 11.00 -5.31 -7.28
CA ALA A 260 12.31 -5.95 -7.25
C ALA A 260 12.93 -5.82 -5.84
N PRO A 261 13.19 -6.94 -5.13
CA PRO A 261 13.79 -6.87 -3.78
C PRO A 261 15.13 -6.14 -3.73
N SER A 262 15.95 -6.29 -4.79
CA SER A 262 17.23 -5.61 -4.91
C SER A 262 17.08 -4.08 -4.95
N VAL A 263 16.06 -3.57 -5.65
CA VAL A 263 15.78 -2.13 -5.72
C VAL A 263 15.38 -1.59 -4.34
N ALA A 264 14.52 -2.31 -3.62
CA ALA A 264 14.12 -1.91 -2.27
C ALA A 264 15.32 -1.90 -1.31
N GLN A 265 16.21 -2.89 -1.41
CA GLN A 265 17.44 -2.96 -0.61
C GLN A 265 18.40 -1.79 -0.93
N GLU A 266 18.61 -1.51 -2.22
CA GLU A 266 19.48 -0.43 -2.66
C GLU A 266 18.93 0.95 -2.24
N LEU A 267 17.60 1.15 -2.38
CA LEU A 267 16.91 2.37 -1.96
C LEU A 267 17.02 2.62 -0.44
N LEU A 268 16.82 1.58 0.38
CA LEU A 268 16.90 1.71 1.83
C LEU A 268 18.35 1.80 2.33
N GLY A 269 19.30 1.23 1.57
CA GLY A 269 20.69 1.09 2.01
C GLY A 269 20.86 0.03 3.12
N PRO A 270 22.06 -0.05 3.73
CA PRO A 270 22.37 -1.05 4.75
C PRO A 270 21.42 -0.95 5.96
N GLN A 271 20.83 -2.09 6.33
CA GLN A 271 19.93 -2.21 7.47
C GLN A 271 20.56 -3.08 8.55
N GLY A 272 20.42 -2.69 9.82
CA GLY A 272 20.99 -3.42 10.96
C GLY A 272 20.33 -4.78 11.22
N SER A 273 19.09 -4.98 10.74
CA SER A 273 18.33 -6.22 10.90
C SER A 273 17.22 -6.31 9.86
N MET A 274 16.67 -7.52 9.67
CA MET A 274 15.47 -7.70 8.86
C MET A 274 14.29 -6.89 9.41
N ALA A 275 14.10 -6.87 10.73
CA ALA A 275 13.04 -6.07 11.36
C ALA A 275 13.19 -4.58 11.04
N GLY A 276 14.41 -4.03 11.11
CA GLY A 276 14.68 -2.65 10.72
C GLY A 276 14.32 -2.37 9.26
N ALA A 277 14.69 -3.28 8.35
CA ALA A 277 14.32 -3.18 6.94
C ALA A 277 12.79 -3.19 6.74
N LEU A 278 12.07 -4.09 7.43
CA LEU A 278 10.61 -4.16 7.35
C LEU A 278 9.95 -2.90 7.92
N CYS A 279 10.42 -2.38 9.05
CA CYS A 279 9.95 -1.12 9.60
C CYS A 279 10.16 0.04 8.62
N SER A 280 11.34 0.11 7.98
CA SER A 280 11.65 1.13 6.97
C SER A 280 10.73 1.03 5.74
N LEU A 281 10.41 -0.18 5.27
CA LEU A 281 9.46 -0.38 4.17
C LEU A 281 8.03 0.02 4.56
N ILE A 282 7.60 -0.30 5.78
CA ILE A 282 6.29 0.13 6.30
C ILE A 282 6.22 1.66 6.36
N ASP A 283 7.27 2.32 6.87
CA ASP A 283 7.33 3.77 6.94
C ASP A 283 7.37 4.40 5.55
N LEU A 284 8.18 3.86 4.64
CA LEU A 284 8.24 4.30 3.25
C LEU A 284 6.86 4.21 2.59
N SER A 285 6.14 3.10 2.75
CA SER A 285 4.78 2.93 2.19
C SER A 285 3.80 4.01 2.65
N ARG A 286 4.08 4.65 3.78
CA ARG A 286 3.27 5.72 4.38
C ARG A 286 3.83 7.12 4.11
N GLY A 287 4.96 7.25 3.40
CA GLY A 287 5.69 8.51 3.24
C GLY A 287 6.21 9.07 4.58
N ARG A 288 6.63 8.20 5.50
CA ARG A 288 7.07 8.53 6.87
C ARG A 288 8.45 7.96 7.20
N LEU A 289 9.21 7.57 6.18
CA LEU A 289 10.58 7.10 6.37
C LEU A 289 11.42 8.20 7.03
N ASP A 290 12.20 7.85 8.05
CA ASP A 290 13.13 8.79 8.64
C ASP A 290 14.30 9.06 7.67
N VAL A 291 14.25 10.22 7.05
CA VAL A 291 15.24 10.68 6.07
C VAL A 291 16.13 11.80 6.59
N THR A 292 16.05 12.13 7.89
CA THR A 292 16.74 13.29 8.50
C THR A 292 18.27 13.26 8.37
N ARG A 293 18.86 12.10 8.15
CA ARG A 293 20.31 11.90 7.99
C ARG A 293 20.73 11.66 6.54
N ARG A 294 19.81 11.76 5.58
CA ARG A 294 20.06 11.54 4.15
C ARG A 294 20.23 12.88 3.43
N ALA A 295 20.93 12.88 2.32
CA ALA A 295 21.03 14.04 1.45
C ALA A 295 19.70 14.31 0.75
N GLU A 296 19.41 15.55 0.38
CA GLU A 296 18.15 15.93 -0.29
C GLU A 296 17.97 15.23 -1.65
N ASP A 297 19.07 14.93 -2.35
CA ASP A 297 19.10 14.22 -3.62
C ASP A 297 19.08 12.69 -3.48
N ASP A 298 19.04 12.16 -2.23
CA ASP A 298 18.92 10.72 -1.98
C ASP A 298 17.56 10.19 -2.50
N ARG A 299 17.60 9.11 -3.26
CA ARG A 299 16.42 8.49 -3.86
C ARG A 299 15.37 8.06 -2.84
N ALA A 300 15.78 7.64 -1.66
CA ALA A 300 14.83 7.30 -0.59
C ALA A 300 14.08 8.53 -0.07
N VAL A 301 14.74 9.70 -0.02
CA VAL A 301 14.08 10.98 0.31
C VAL A 301 13.04 11.29 -0.75
N GLN A 302 13.42 11.25 -2.02
CA GLN A 302 12.52 11.54 -3.13
C GLN A 302 11.33 10.59 -3.20
N MET A 303 11.56 9.29 -3.01
CA MET A 303 10.48 8.29 -3.00
C MET A 303 9.56 8.46 -1.79
N ASN A 304 10.12 8.79 -0.62
CA ASN A 304 9.35 9.07 0.58
C ASN A 304 8.43 10.29 0.38
N GLU A 305 8.92 11.35 -0.25
CA GLU A 305 8.12 12.53 -0.62
C GLU A 305 7.01 12.18 -1.60
N LEU A 306 7.32 11.41 -2.65
CA LEU A 306 6.29 10.96 -3.60
C LEU A 306 5.16 10.21 -2.90
N LEU A 307 5.48 9.29 -2.00
CA LEU A 307 4.49 8.52 -1.24
C LEU A 307 3.79 9.34 -0.14
N ALA A 308 4.39 10.44 0.32
CA ALA A 308 3.76 11.36 1.27
C ALA A 308 2.72 12.29 0.61
N PHE A 309 3.02 12.78 -0.59
CA PHE A 309 2.24 13.84 -1.23
C PHE A 309 1.33 13.36 -2.36
N HIS A 310 1.54 12.16 -2.90
CA HIS A 310 0.74 11.61 -3.99
C HIS A 310 0.02 10.33 -3.59
N ASP A 311 -1.12 10.09 -4.23
CA ASP A 311 -1.85 8.83 -4.06
C ASP A 311 -1.28 7.79 -5.03
N LEU A 312 -0.42 6.92 -4.50
CA LEU A 312 0.27 5.84 -5.21
C LEU A 312 -0.12 4.48 -4.61
N PRO A 313 -1.38 4.03 -4.81
CA PRO A 313 -1.91 2.83 -4.15
C PRO A 313 -1.23 1.54 -4.60
N GLU A 314 -0.86 1.39 -5.88
CA GLU A 314 -0.19 0.18 -6.37
C GLU A 314 1.23 0.08 -5.82
N THR A 315 1.96 1.19 -5.78
CA THR A 315 3.29 1.26 -5.16
C THR A 315 3.23 0.88 -3.67
N ARG A 316 2.29 1.48 -2.91
CA ARG A 316 2.08 1.11 -1.50
C ARG A 316 1.76 -0.36 -1.33
N HIS A 317 0.88 -0.90 -2.18
CA HIS A 317 0.50 -2.31 -2.15
C HIS A 317 1.70 -3.23 -2.36
N VAL A 318 2.53 -2.96 -3.35
CA VAL A 318 3.71 -3.78 -3.68
C VAL A 318 4.79 -3.69 -2.58
N VAL A 319 5.05 -2.51 -2.04
CA VAL A 319 5.99 -2.33 -0.91
C VAL A 319 5.53 -3.12 0.32
N LEU A 320 4.24 -3.07 0.64
CA LEU A 320 3.67 -3.85 1.75
C LEU A 320 3.63 -5.36 1.47
N ASP A 321 3.53 -5.76 0.21
CA ASP A 321 3.66 -7.16 -0.18
C ASP A 321 5.08 -7.69 0.03
N LEU A 322 6.11 -6.89 -0.20
CA LEU A 322 7.49 -7.26 0.17
C LEU A 322 7.59 -7.55 1.68
N VAL A 323 7.05 -6.66 2.52
CA VAL A 323 7.00 -6.86 3.98
C VAL A 323 6.28 -8.16 4.34
N ARG A 324 5.07 -8.35 3.80
CA ARG A 324 4.23 -9.53 4.05
C ARG A 324 4.94 -10.84 3.70
N ARG A 325 5.62 -10.89 2.55
CA ARG A 325 6.37 -12.08 2.13
C ARG A 325 7.54 -12.38 3.05
N GLN A 326 8.29 -11.36 3.46
CA GLN A 326 9.39 -11.54 4.40
C GLN A 326 8.89 -12.02 5.78
N LEU A 327 7.75 -11.52 6.25
CA LEU A 327 7.12 -12.03 7.47
C LEU A 327 6.71 -13.50 7.35
N LYS A 328 6.17 -13.91 6.19
CA LYS A 328 5.86 -15.31 5.90
C LYS A 328 7.11 -16.15 5.64
N GLY A 329 8.24 -15.55 5.32
CA GLY A 329 9.54 -16.19 5.07
C GLY A 329 10.17 -16.82 6.32
N THR A 330 11.21 -17.64 6.14
CA THR A 330 11.91 -18.35 7.22
C THR A 330 13.09 -17.56 7.81
N GLN A 331 13.49 -16.49 7.18
CA GLN A 331 14.60 -15.65 7.63
C GLN A 331 14.31 -15.06 9.01
N PRO A 332 15.26 -15.06 9.96
CA PRO A 332 15.09 -14.43 11.26
C PRO A 332 14.96 -12.91 11.14
N LEU A 333 14.13 -12.29 11.98
CA LEU A 333 13.98 -10.83 12.04
C LEU A 333 15.23 -10.17 12.64
N TYR A 334 15.92 -10.88 13.54
CA TYR A 334 17.18 -10.44 14.13
C TYR A 334 18.21 -11.57 14.10
N ARG A 335 19.03 -11.61 13.04
CA ARG A 335 19.94 -12.74 12.76
C ARG A 335 21.04 -12.91 13.80
N HIS A 336 21.52 -11.84 14.43
CA HIS A 336 22.69 -11.86 15.30
C HIS A 336 22.38 -12.27 16.75
N ASP A 337 21.13 -12.19 17.18
CA ASP A 337 20.70 -12.55 18.53
C ASP A 337 19.28 -13.11 18.54
N PRO A 338 19.13 -14.45 18.63
CA PRO A 338 17.82 -15.08 18.68
C PRO A 338 16.96 -14.66 19.88
N ALA A 339 17.56 -14.19 20.98
CA ALA A 339 16.80 -13.73 22.15
C ALA A 339 16.02 -12.45 21.84
N ARG A 340 16.48 -11.64 20.89
CA ARG A 340 15.82 -10.41 20.45
C ARG A 340 14.76 -10.60 19.37
N GLU A 341 14.54 -11.82 18.89
CA GLU A 341 13.61 -12.09 17.79
C GLU A 341 12.16 -11.68 18.13
N ARG A 342 11.73 -11.88 19.38
CA ARG A 342 10.38 -11.44 19.84
C ARG A 342 10.28 -9.92 19.99
N GLU A 343 11.33 -9.27 20.45
CA GLU A 343 11.41 -7.82 20.55
C GLU A 343 11.35 -7.20 19.14
N ALA A 344 12.14 -7.72 18.21
CA ALA A 344 12.14 -7.32 16.81
C ALA A 344 10.77 -7.53 16.15
N PHE A 345 10.07 -8.62 16.48
CA PHE A 345 8.69 -8.83 16.03
C PHE A 345 7.74 -7.76 16.60
N ALA A 346 7.86 -7.43 17.88
CA ALA A 346 7.01 -6.42 18.51
C ALA A 346 7.22 -5.03 17.88
N GLU A 347 8.45 -4.69 17.47
CA GLU A 347 8.74 -3.48 16.72
C GLU A 347 8.00 -3.44 15.38
N VAL A 348 8.08 -4.53 14.59
CA VAL A 348 7.39 -4.61 13.29
C VAL A 348 5.87 -4.55 13.48
N LEU A 349 5.33 -5.26 14.48
CA LEU A 349 3.90 -5.20 14.82
C LEU A 349 3.48 -3.77 15.14
N ALA A 350 4.17 -3.10 16.07
CA ALA A 350 3.85 -1.73 16.47
C ALA A 350 3.91 -0.76 15.27
N ARG A 351 4.91 -0.91 14.39
CA ARG A 351 5.06 -0.07 13.20
C ARG A 351 3.95 -0.31 12.17
N SER A 352 3.43 -1.53 12.09
CA SER A 352 2.34 -1.88 11.17
C SER A 352 0.97 -1.35 11.60
N LEU A 353 0.79 -0.92 12.85
CA LEU A 353 -0.48 -0.40 13.32
C LEU A 353 -0.71 1.05 12.87
N ALA A 354 -1.95 1.34 12.45
CA ALA A 354 -2.40 2.66 12.05
C ALA A 354 -3.83 2.91 12.58
N PRO A 355 -4.31 4.16 12.63
CA PRO A 355 -5.65 4.49 13.14
C PRO A 355 -6.80 3.79 12.39
N ALA A 356 -6.57 3.35 11.16
CA ALA A 356 -7.55 2.58 10.37
C ALA A 356 -7.42 1.06 10.53
N GLY A 357 -6.42 0.57 11.28
CA GLY A 357 -6.08 -0.84 11.42
C GLY A 357 -4.66 -1.13 10.91
N PRO A 358 -4.24 -2.39 10.78
CA PRO A 358 -2.91 -2.72 10.29
C PRO A 358 -2.72 -2.25 8.84
N VAL A 359 -1.57 -1.63 8.58
CA VAL A 359 -1.18 -1.20 7.23
C VAL A 359 -1.10 -2.44 6.33
N GLY A 360 -1.78 -2.40 5.18
CA GLY A 360 -1.95 -3.60 4.33
C GLY A 360 -3.08 -4.54 4.76
N GLY A 361 -3.89 -4.13 5.74
CA GLY A 361 -5.16 -4.78 6.08
C GLY A 361 -5.03 -6.22 6.56
N GLY A 362 -6.01 -7.06 6.19
CA GLY A 362 -6.10 -8.45 6.65
C GLY A 362 -4.91 -9.32 6.26
N ALA A 363 -4.33 -9.11 5.09
CA ALA A 363 -3.18 -9.87 4.62
C ALA A 363 -1.92 -9.61 5.48
N MET A 364 -1.75 -8.38 5.99
CA MET A 364 -0.68 -8.04 6.91
C MET A 364 -0.94 -8.63 8.30
N ALA A 365 -2.17 -8.51 8.81
CA ALA A 365 -2.56 -9.12 10.08
C ALA A 365 -2.32 -10.64 10.07
N GLU A 366 -2.69 -11.31 8.99
CA GLU A 366 -2.42 -12.74 8.78
C GLU A 366 -0.92 -13.05 8.80
N ALA A 367 -0.12 -12.30 8.04
CA ALA A 367 1.33 -12.50 7.97
C ALA A 367 2.00 -12.35 9.34
N LEU A 368 1.56 -11.38 10.15
CA LEU A 368 2.03 -11.19 11.52
C LEU A 368 1.65 -12.37 12.43
N VAL A 369 0.43 -12.86 12.37
CA VAL A 369 0.00 -14.04 13.14
C VAL A 369 0.79 -15.28 12.72
N LEU A 370 0.96 -15.52 11.41
CA LEU A 370 1.74 -16.65 10.89
C LEU A 370 3.21 -16.55 11.27
N ARG A 371 3.78 -15.34 11.30
CA ARG A 371 5.14 -15.12 11.80
C ARG A 371 5.24 -15.46 13.28
N TYR A 372 4.30 -15.00 14.10
CA TYR A 372 4.30 -15.28 15.53
C TYR A 372 4.12 -16.77 15.84
N LEU A 373 3.30 -17.47 15.04
CA LEU A 373 3.09 -18.93 15.18
C LEU A 373 4.42 -19.71 15.16
N ARG A 374 5.46 -19.20 14.50
CA ARG A 374 6.78 -19.84 14.47
C ARG A 374 7.55 -19.74 15.79
N PHE A 375 7.18 -18.81 16.66
CA PHE A 375 7.74 -18.73 18.01
C PHE A 375 7.09 -19.72 18.98
N LEU A 376 5.99 -20.34 18.55
CA LEU A 376 5.26 -21.32 19.34
C LEU A 376 5.66 -22.72 18.86
N GLU A 377 5.90 -23.61 19.83
CA GLU A 377 6.15 -25.02 19.52
C GLU A 377 4.87 -25.79 19.14
N ALA A 378 3.70 -25.13 19.27
CA ALA A 378 2.39 -25.71 19.00
C ALA A 378 1.95 -25.45 17.55
N GLY A 379 1.59 -26.52 16.85
CA GLY A 379 1.03 -26.46 15.48
C GLY A 379 -0.50 -26.57 15.45
N GLY A 380 -1.06 -26.61 14.25
CA GLY A 380 -2.48 -26.83 14.03
C GLY A 380 -3.40 -25.66 14.44
N ALA A 381 -4.68 -25.95 14.70
CA ALA A 381 -5.69 -24.93 15.04
C ALA A 381 -5.42 -24.29 16.40
N SER A 382 -5.01 -25.08 17.40
CA SER A 382 -4.69 -24.59 18.74
C SER A 382 -3.49 -23.64 18.74
N GLY A 383 -2.46 -23.96 17.97
CA GLY A 383 -1.30 -23.07 17.79
C GLY A 383 -1.69 -21.74 17.12
N ARG A 384 -2.51 -21.78 16.08
CA ARG A 384 -3.02 -20.57 15.42
C ARG A 384 -3.83 -19.68 16.36
N ARG A 385 -4.75 -20.29 17.13
CA ARG A 385 -5.51 -19.55 18.15
C ARG A 385 -4.57 -18.88 19.15
N ARG A 386 -3.62 -19.62 19.71
CA ARG A 386 -2.65 -19.07 20.66
C ARG A 386 -1.81 -17.94 20.03
N ALA A 387 -1.38 -18.08 18.78
CA ALA A 387 -0.67 -17.03 18.08
C ALA A 387 -1.50 -15.74 17.96
N MET A 388 -2.79 -15.86 17.63
CA MET A 388 -3.70 -14.70 17.58
C MET A 388 -3.84 -14.04 18.95
N GLU A 389 -4.05 -14.82 20.03
CA GLU A 389 -4.17 -14.31 21.41
C GLU A 389 -2.89 -13.56 21.83
N GLU A 390 -1.73 -14.13 21.58
CA GLU A 390 -0.42 -13.57 21.94
C GLU A 390 -0.12 -12.28 21.13
N VAL A 391 -0.38 -12.29 19.81
CA VAL A 391 -0.19 -11.08 18.96
C VAL A 391 -1.09 -9.95 19.43
N VAL A 392 -2.37 -10.22 19.70
CA VAL A 392 -3.30 -9.20 20.23
C VAL A 392 -2.85 -8.72 21.61
N GLY A 393 -2.32 -9.62 22.44
CA GLY A 393 -1.76 -9.29 23.75
C GLY A 393 -0.54 -8.36 23.71
N LEU A 394 0.21 -8.36 22.58
CA LEU A 394 1.32 -7.42 22.36
C LEU A 394 0.86 -6.03 21.92
N ILE A 395 -0.41 -5.84 21.55
CA ILE A 395 -0.96 -4.54 21.15
C ILE A 395 -1.42 -3.80 22.43
N PRO A 396 -0.76 -2.70 22.81
CA PRO A 396 -1.07 -2.04 24.08
C PRO A 396 -2.46 -1.40 24.13
N ASP A 397 -2.94 -0.96 22.97
CA ASP A 397 -4.19 -0.24 22.81
C ASP A 397 -5.31 -1.18 22.42
N ALA A 398 -6.39 -1.24 23.21
CA ALA A 398 -7.51 -2.15 22.95
C ALA A 398 -8.25 -1.82 21.64
N ALA A 399 -8.36 -0.54 21.25
CA ALA A 399 -8.98 -0.17 19.98
C ALA A 399 -8.15 -0.66 18.79
N ASP A 400 -6.82 -0.57 18.86
CA ASP A 400 -5.94 -1.11 17.83
C ASP A 400 -5.99 -2.63 17.79
N GLY A 401 -6.13 -3.30 18.96
CA GLY A 401 -6.37 -4.74 19.04
C GLY A 401 -7.68 -5.16 18.35
N VAL A 402 -8.77 -4.41 18.55
CA VAL A 402 -10.04 -4.66 17.83
C VAL A 402 -9.88 -4.43 16.34
N ARG A 403 -9.24 -3.33 15.91
CA ARG A 403 -8.96 -3.05 14.48
C ARG A 403 -8.13 -4.15 13.83
N PHE A 404 -7.12 -4.63 14.54
CA PHE A 404 -6.30 -5.75 14.09
C PHE A 404 -7.14 -7.01 13.86
N LEU A 405 -8.00 -7.36 14.82
CA LEU A 405 -8.89 -8.53 14.72
C LEU A 405 -9.94 -8.37 13.60
N LEU A 406 -10.51 -7.16 13.42
CA LEU A 406 -11.43 -6.88 12.30
C LEU A 406 -10.75 -7.05 10.94
N ALA A 407 -9.50 -6.60 10.81
CA ALA A 407 -8.71 -6.81 9.60
C ALA A 407 -8.39 -8.30 9.41
N LEU A 408 -7.95 -8.99 10.46
CA LEU A 408 -7.65 -10.42 10.44
C LEU A 408 -8.87 -11.24 10.01
N ALA A 409 -10.08 -10.90 10.48
CA ALA A 409 -11.32 -11.58 10.09
C ALA A 409 -11.55 -11.62 8.57
N GLN A 410 -11.02 -10.64 7.83
CA GLN A 410 -11.13 -10.56 6.37
C GLN A 410 -10.07 -11.40 5.64
N SER A 411 -9.05 -11.89 6.33
CA SER A 411 -7.98 -12.72 5.76
C SER A 411 -8.43 -14.18 5.57
N GLU A 412 -7.61 -14.97 4.89
CA GLU A 412 -7.85 -16.41 4.72
C GLU A 412 -7.76 -17.14 6.08
N LEU A 413 -6.73 -16.83 6.86
CA LEU A 413 -6.57 -17.35 8.21
C LEU A 413 -7.78 -16.99 9.10
N GLY A 414 -8.20 -15.72 9.08
CA GLY A 414 -9.32 -15.24 9.88
C GLY A 414 -10.64 -15.91 9.51
N ARG A 415 -10.89 -16.13 8.23
CA ARG A 415 -12.07 -16.90 7.78
C ARG A 415 -12.02 -18.36 8.19
N SER A 416 -10.85 -18.99 8.11
CA SER A 416 -10.67 -20.39 8.56
C SER A 416 -10.76 -20.59 10.07
N GLN A 417 -10.56 -19.51 10.86
CA GLN A 417 -10.60 -19.48 12.32
C GLN A 417 -11.68 -18.49 12.83
N ALA A 418 -12.80 -18.37 12.10
CA ALA A 418 -13.83 -17.35 12.36
C ALA A 418 -14.40 -17.37 13.78
N GLU A 419 -14.55 -18.57 14.40
CA GLU A 419 -15.02 -18.71 15.78
C GLU A 419 -14.00 -18.17 16.79
N ASP A 420 -12.70 -18.40 16.58
CA ASP A 420 -11.66 -17.92 17.47
C ASP A 420 -11.54 -16.39 17.37
N VAL A 421 -11.57 -15.83 16.16
CA VAL A 421 -11.57 -14.39 15.94
C VAL A 421 -12.82 -13.73 16.57
N SER A 422 -13.99 -14.35 16.42
CA SER A 422 -15.24 -13.87 17.03
C SER A 422 -15.13 -13.83 18.57
N ARG A 423 -14.62 -14.91 19.18
CA ARG A 423 -14.41 -14.96 20.64
C ARG A 423 -13.43 -13.91 21.14
N LEU A 424 -12.34 -13.65 20.39
CA LEU A 424 -11.37 -12.62 20.75
C LEU A 424 -11.98 -11.21 20.65
N LEU A 425 -12.79 -10.94 19.63
CA LEU A 425 -13.51 -9.67 19.46
C LEU A 425 -14.53 -9.47 20.58
N ASP A 426 -15.35 -10.50 20.88
CA ASP A 426 -16.33 -10.44 21.97
C ASP A 426 -15.64 -10.23 23.33
N ARG A 427 -14.52 -10.91 23.60
CA ARG A 427 -13.72 -10.72 24.82
C ARG A 427 -13.09 -9.32 24.91
N ALA A 428 -12.63 -8.77 23.79
CA ALA A 428 -12.00 -7.45 23.75
C ALA A 428 -13.02 -6.33 24.04
N THR A 429 -14.27 -6.47 23.58
CA THR A 429 -15.29 -5.40 23.61
C THR A 429 -16.39 -5.64 24.66
N GLY A 430 -16.52 -6.85 25.21
CA GLY A 430 -17.67 -7.26 26.02
C GLY A 430 -17.69 -6.75 27.47
N ASP A 431 -16.62 -6.10 27.95
CA ASP A 431 -16.56 -5.53 29.29
C ASP A 431 -16.81 -4.02 29.27
N PRO A 432 -18.01 -3.55 29.65
CA PRO A 432 -18.34 -2.11 29.67
C PRO A 432 -17.44 -1.30 30.62
N GLN A 433 -16.98 -1.89 31.72
CA GLN A 433 -16.09 -1.23 32.68
C GLN A 433 -14.64 -1.13 32.13
N GLY A 434 -14.35 -1.89 31.11
CA GLY A 434 -13.06 -1.88 30.39
C GLY A 434 -12.85 -0.67 29.48
N PHE A 435 -13.76 0.32 29.43
CA PHE A 435 -13.65 1.49 28.54
C PHE A 435 -12.32 2.24 28.66
N GLY A 436 -11.72 2.25 29.87
CA GLY A 436 -10.42 2.86 30.11
C GLY A 436 -9.26 2.29 29.29
N ARG A 437 -9.42 1.12 28.66
CA ARG A 437 -8.46 0.51 27.73
C ARG A 437 -8.56 1.05 26.31
N PHE A 438 -9.68 1.72 25.99
CA PHE A 438 -9.99 2.27 24.67
C PHE A 438 -9.74 3.78 24.55
N VAL A 439 -9.44 4.43 25.66
CA VAL A 439 -9.27 5.89 25.74
C VAL A 439 -7.87 6.24 26.26
N ALA A 440 -7.36 7.38 25.81
CA ALA A 440 -6.09 7.90 26.34
C ALA A 440 -6.32 8.44 27.76
N ARG A 441 -5.58 7.91 28.74
CA ARG A 441 -5.62 8.39 30.12
C ARG A 441 -5.18 9.83 30.21
N GLY A 442 -6.05 10.72 30.74
CA GLY A 442 -5.77 12.16 30.83
C GLY A 442 -5.85 12.91 29.50
N GLY A 443 -6.22 12.25 28.41
CA GLY A 443 -6.44 12.89 27.12
C GLY A 443 -7.71 13.76 27.08
N PRO A 444 -7.82 14.68 26.10
CA PRO A 444 -9.03 15.49 25.90
C PRO A 444 -10.27 14.63 25.71
N ILE A 445 -11.38 15.02 26.33
CA ILE A 445 -12.66 14.30 26.22
C ILE A 445 -13.11 14.17 24.77
N LYS A 446 -12.93 15.23 23.98
CA LYS A 446 -13.27 15.27 22.56
C LYS A 446 -12.54 14.15 21.80
N ASP A 447 -11.24 14.04 21.95
CA ASP A 447 -10.40 13.08 21.24
C ASP A 447 -10.78 11.63 21.59
N ASN A 448 -11.07 11.37 22.87
CA ASN A 448 -11.53 10.06 23.33
C ASN A 448 -12.91 9.69 22.78
N LEU A 449 -13.84 10.67 22.70
CA LEU A 449 -15.16 10.47 22.06
C LEU A 449 -15.02 10.19 20.57
N GLU A 450 -14.20 10.96 19.86
CA GLU A 450 -13.92 10.77 18.43
C GLU A 450 -13.30 9.37 18.19
N ARG A 451 -12.37 8.96 19.03
CA ARG A 451 -11.73 7.64 18.96
C ARG A 451 -12.72 6.49 19.12
N LEU A 452 -13.59 6.52 20.11
CA LEU A 452 -14.61 5.50 20.33
C LEU A 452 -15.69 5.53 19.22
N THR A 453 -16.07 6.71 18.76
CA THR A 453 -17.03 6.87 17.65
C THR A 453 -16.44 6.34 16.34
N MET A 454 -15.15 6.57 16.09
CA MET A 454 -14.45 6.03 14.93
C MET A 454 -14.40 4.50 15.01
N LEU A 455 -14.10 3.93 16.17
CA LEU A 455 -14.08 2.47 16.37
C LEU A 455 -15.46 1.86 16.11
N TYR A 456 -16.53 2.50 16.62
CA TYR A 456 -17.91 2.09 16.34
C TYR A 456 -18.19 2.05 14.83
N GLN A 457 -17.82 3.11 14.12
CA GLN A 457 -18.02 3.19 12.68
C GLN A 457 -17.21 2.11 11.93
N GLN A 458 -15.96 1.88 12.33
CA GLN A 458 -15.12 0.83 11.74
C GLN A 458 -15.71 -0.57 11.91
N VAL A 459 -16.37 -0.85 13.04
CA VAL A 459 -17.12 -2.10 13.23
C VAL A 459 -18.32 -2.17 12.30
N VAL A 460 -19.11 -1.10 12.19
CA VAL A 460 -20.30 -1.05 11.32
C VAL A 460 -19.91 -1.25 9.86
N ASP A 461 -18.82 -0.61 9.42
CA ASP A 461 -18.32 -0.68 8.03
C ASP A 461 -17.52 -1.97 7.76
N SER A 462 -17.23 -2.77 8.78
CA SER A 462 -16.42 -3.98 8.63
C SER A 462 -17.14 -5.07 7.83
N GLY A 463 -16.34 -5.94 7.17
CA GLY A 463 -16.86 -7.10 6.43
C GLY A 463 -17.17 -8.33 7.30
N VAL A 464 -17.25 -8.20 8.63
CA VAL A 464 -17.61 -9.33 9.50
C VAL A 464 -19.11 -9.68 9.37
N PRO A 465 -19.50 -10.95 9.65
CA PRO A 465 -20.92 -11.38 9.55
C PRO A 465 -21.86 -10.52 10.41
N GLU A 466 -23.06 -10.22 9.90
CA GLU A 466 -24.03 -9.34 10.56
C GLU A 466 -24.34 -9.66 12.03
N PRO A 467 -24.50 -10.95 12.46
CA PRO A 467 -24.74 -11.24 13.88
C PRO A 467 -23.57 -10.85 14.79
N LEU A 468 -22.33 -10.99 14.31
CA LEU A 468 -21.14 -10.54 15.05
C LEU A 468 -21.03 -9.02 15.03
N LYS A 469 -21.22 -8.39 13.87
CA LYS A 469 -21.21 -6.95 13.69
C LYS A 469 -22.20 -6.25 14.63
N GLY A 470 -23.43 -6.73 14.70
CA GLY A 470 -24.45 -6.20 15.60
C GLY A 470 -24.05 -6.27 17.08
N ARG A 471 -23.50 -7.41 17.53
CA ARG A 471 -23.00 -7.54 18.91
C ARG A 471 -21.84 -6.59 19.22
N LEU A 472 -20.84 -6.53 18.32
CA LEU A 472 -19.68 -5.66 18.50
C LEU A 472 -20.08 -4.18 18.53
N ALA A 473 -20.99 -3.77 17.62
CA ALA A 473 -21.52 -2.41 17.60
C ALA A 473 -22.25 -2.08 18.91
N ASP A 474 -23.06 -3.00 19.41
CA ASP A 474 -23.77 -2.84 20.69
C ASP A 474 -22.81 -2.76 21.89
N ASN A 475 -21.76 -3.57 21.91
CA ASN A 475 -20.72 -3.54 22.94
C ASN A 475 -20.00 -2.17 22.94
N ILE A 476 -19.54 -1.69 21.77
CA ILE A 476 -18.83 -0.41 21.67
C ILE A 476 -19.75 0.76 21.98
N ASP A 477 -21.02 0.69 21.58
CA ASP A 477 -22.04 1.69 21.96
C ASP A 477 -22.19 1.74 23.50
N THR A 478 -22.19 0.59 24.17
CA THR A 478 -22.22 0.50 25.63
C THR A 478 -20.96 1.10 26.27
N LEU A 479 -19.76 0.82 25.71
CA LEU A 479 -18.50 1.46 26.14
C LEU A 479 -18.57 2.99 26.00
N LEU A 480 -19.11 3.50 24.91
CA LEU A 480 -19.33 4.92 24.68
C LEU A 480 -20.25 5.53 25.75
N VAL A 481 -21.38 4.88 26.03
CA VAL A 481 -22.32 5.34 27.07
C VAL A 481 -21.63 5.38 28.42
N THR A 482 -20.92 4.31 28.80
CA THR A 482 -20.17 4.25 30.05
C THR A 482 -19.14 5.37 30.13
N TYR A 483 -18.38 5.60 29.05
CA TYR A 483 -17.41 6.71 29.00
C TYR A 483 -18.08 8.08 29.17
N ILE A 484 -19.23 8.34 28.51
CA ILE A 484 -19.99 9.59 28.63
C ILE A 484 -20.41 9.84 30.09
N HIS A 485 -20.87 8.81 30.79
CA HIS A 485 -21.27 8.90 32.21
C HIS A 485 -20.08 9.10 33.15
N GLU A 486 -19.08 8.24 33.09
CA GLU A 486 -17.91 8.27 33.97
C GLU A 486 -17.06 9.55 33.79
N SER A 487 -16.99 10.07 32.58
CA SER A 487 -16.28 11.31 32.27
C SER A 487 -17.14 12.58 32.46
N HIS A 488 -18.39 12.40 32.90
CA HIS A 488 -19.35 13.51 33.09
C HIS A 488 -19.47 14.44 31.86
N VAL A 489 -19.48 13.86 30.66
CA VAL A 489 -19.45 14.62 29.40
C VAL A 489 -20.67 15.51 29.26
N VAL A 490 -21.85 14.95 29.57
CA VAL A 490 -23.12 15.68 29.47
C VAL A 490 -23.18 16.80 30.50
N GLU A 491 -22.77 16.54 31.73
CA GLU A 491 -22.76 17.51 32.84
C GLU A 491 -21.80 18.68 32.56
N ARG A 492 -20.63 18.38 31.99
CA ARG A 492 -19.64 19.42 31.62
C ARG A 492 -20.13 20.30 30.47
N LEU A 493 -20.84 19.72 29.48
CA LEU A 493 -21.45 20.51 28.40
C LEU A 493 -22.66 21.31 28.87
N ASP A 494 -23.37 20.80 29.90
CA ASP A 494 -24.55 21.37 30.51
C ASP A 494 -24.26 22.08 31.84
N ASN A 495 -23.12 22.76 31.94
CA ASN A 495 -22.75 23.46 33.18
C ASN A 495 -23.77 24.54 33.55
N PRO A 496 -24.40 24.46 34.72
CA PRO A 496 -25.40 25.45 35.17
C PRO A 496 -24.89 26.89 35.28
N ALA A 497 -23.59 27.09 35.40
CA ALA A 497 -23.00 28.43 35.43
C ALA A 497 -23.03 29.13 34.07
N ASP A 498 -23.20 28.40 32.98
CA ASP A 498 -23.27 28.97 31.62
C ASP A 498 -24.72 29.34 31.24
N PRO A 499 -24.92 30.32 30.34
CA PRO A 499 -26.23 30.63 29.77
C PRO A 499 -26.87 29.41 29.09
N LEU A 500 -28.22 29.28 29.25
CA LEU A 500 -28.97 28.15 28.70
C LEU A 500 -28.71 27.94 27.19
N ARG A 501 -28.60 29.04 26.44
CA ARG A 501 -28.27 29.01 25.01
C ARG A 501 -26.96 28.29 24.70
N GLN A 502 -25.91 28.58 25.45
CA GLN A 502 -24.61 27.95 25.24
C GLN A 502 -24.65 26.45 25.57
N ARG A 503 -25.30 26.09 26.68
CA ARG A 503 -25.49 24.72 27.15
C ARG A 503 -26.27 23.89 26.12
N ALA A 504 -27.45 24.37 25.70
CA ALA A 504 -28.29 23.70 24.72
C ALA A 504 -27.57 23.54 23.36
N ASN A 505 -26.85 24.57 22.90
CA ASN A 505 -26.13 24.54 21.64
C ASN A 505 -24.97 23.52 21.67
N ARG A 506 -24.21 23.39 22.78
CA ARG A 506 -23.15 22.39 22.93
C ARG A 506 -23.71 20.98 22.85
N LEU A 507 -24.82 20.71 23.54
CA LEU A 507 -25.48 19.39 23.52
C LEU A 507 -26.03 19.05 22.12
N MET A 508 -26.70 20.03 21.45
CA MET A 508 -27.20 19.82 20.09
C MET A 508 -26.08 19.58 19.07
N ARG A 509 -24.97 20.30 19.17
CA ARG A 509 -23.79 20.06 18.31
C ARG A 509 -23.17 18.68 18.54
N LEU A 510 -23.19 18.17 19.77
CA LEU A 510 -22.77 16.81 20.05
C LEU A 510 -23.70 15.77 19.41
N CYS A 511 -25.00 16.09 19.24
CA CYS A 511 -25.98 15.26 18.54
C CYS A 511 -25.94 15.43 17.01
N ALA A 512 -25.15 16.35 16.47
CA ALA A 512 -25.08 16.59 15.02
C ALA A 512 -24.55 15.37 14.26
N PRO A 513 -24.99 15.17 12.98
CA PRO A 513 -24.50 14.09 12.16
C PRO A 513 -22.97 14.11 12.05
N GLY A 514 -22.35 12.97 12.28
CA GLY A 514 -20.89 12.82 12.23
C GLY A 514 -20.17 12.94 13.58
N THR A 515 -20.79 13.50 14.62
CA THR A 515 -20.15 13.64 15.94
C THR A 515 -20.37 12.40 16.81
N LEU A 516 -21.63 11.98 17.02
CA LEU A 516 -21.98 10.72 17.68
C LEU A 516 -22.85 9.90 16.71
N ARG A 517 -22.36 8.72 16.32
CA ARG A 517 -23.06 7.82 15.39
C ARG A 517 -23.74 6.65 16.10
N SER A 518 -23.38 6.39 17.34
CA SER A 518 -23.91 5.28 18.12
C SER A 518 -25.30 5.60 18.67
N ARG A 519 -26.18 4.58 18.65
CA ARG A 519 -27.62 4.76 18.98
C ARG A 519 -27.85 5.08 20.45
N LYS A 520 -27.20 4.34 21.38
CA LYS A 520 -27.37 4.49 22.83
C LYS A 520 -26.73 5.79 23.31
N ALA A 521 -25.50 6.10 22.89
CA ALA A 521 -24.82 7.32 23.28
C ALA A 521 -25.57 8.57 22.78
N LEU A 522 -26.08 8.54 21.55
CA LEU A 522 -26.89 9.62 21.01
C LEU A 522 -28.19 9.81 21.81
N ALA A 523 -28.84 8.70 22.23
CA ALA A 523 -30.07 8.74 23.05
C ALA A 523 -29.82 9.42 24.40
N VAL A 524 -28.69 9.16 25.07
CA VAL A 524 -28.35 9.81 26.36
C VAL A 524 -28.25 11.33 26.19
N VAL A 525 -27.54 11.79 25.17
CA VAL A 525 -27.40 13.26 24.93
C VAL A 525 -28.74 13.90 24.52
N ARG A 526 -29.49 13.25 23.61
CA ARG A 526 -30.82 13.70 23.19
C ARG A 526 -31.80 13.83 24.36
N GLN A 527 -31.79 12.87 25.28
CA GLN A 527 -32.64 12.94 26.46
C GLN A 527 -32.34 14.20 27.27
N ARG A 528 -31.07 14.61 27.38
CA ARG A 528 -30.70 15.86 28.07
C ARG A 528 -31.19 17.08 27.33
N VAL A 529 -31.07 17.13 25.98
CA VAL A 529 -31.64 18.22 25.17
C VAL A 529 -33.16 18.30 25.36
N VAL A 530 -33.86 17.16 25.27
CA VAL A 530 -35.32 17.11 25.49
C VAL A 530 -35.71 17.60 26.89
N SER A 531 -34.91 17.32 27.92
CA SER A 531 -35.16 17.84 29.26
C SER A 531 -35.08 19.37 29.33
N HIS A 532 -34.23 20.00 28.53
CA HIS A 532 -34.21 21.46 28.40
C HIS A 532 -35.43 21.99 27.66
N LEU A 533 -35.80 21.36 26.53
CA LEU A 533 -36.96 21.77 25.71
C LEU A 533 -38.29 21.73 26.48
N ARG A 534 -38.41 20.82 27.44
CA ARG A 534 -39.60 20.67 28.30
C ARG A 534 -39.70 21.72 29.41
N GLN A 535 -38.70 22.57 29.60
CA GLN A 535 -38.74 23.62 30.63
C GLN A 535 -39.76 24.71 30.23
N PRO A 536 -40.53 25.24 31.18
CA PRO A 536 -41.44 26.35 30.88
C PRO A 536 -40.70 27.55 30.31
N GLN A 537 -41.30 28.18 29.30
CA GLN A 537 -40.76 29.39 28.64
C GLN A 537 -39.31 29.17 28.14
N PHE A 538 -39.03 28.01 27.58
CA PHE A 538 -37.67 27.64 27.14
C PHE A 538 -37.08 28.67 26.16
N GLU A 539 -37.82 29.10 25.14
CA GLU A 539 -37.33 30.04 24.12
C GLU A 539 -36.96 31.41 24.74
N GLU A 540 -37.76 31.92 25.67
CA GLU A 540 -37.47 33.17 26.37
C GLU A 540 -36.19 33.04 27.21
N ARG A 541 -36.05 31.94 27.93
CA ARG A 541 -34.86 31.64 28.74
C ARG A 541 -33.62 31.36 27.88
N TYR A 542 -33.80 30.79 26.71
CA TYR A 542 -32.72 30.49 25.77
C TYR A 542 -32.06 31.76 25.24
N VAL A 543 -32.82 32.82 25.00
CA VAL A 543 -32.30 34.11 24.52
C VAL A 543 -32.13 35.17 25.62
N ALA A 544 -32.30 34.82 26.90
CA ALA A 544 -32.24 35.75 28.01
C ALA A 544 -30.88 36.47 28.17
N ASP A 545 -29.81 35.85 27.70
CA ASP A 545 -28.45 36.41 27.70
C ASP A 545 -28.19 37.42 26.57
N LEU A 546 -29.19 37.68 25.69
CA LEU A 546 -29.06 38.58 24.56
C LEU A 546 -29.95 39.81 24.79
N SER A 547 -29.40 41.03 24.68
CA SER A 547 -30.13 42.27 24.85
C SER A 547 -30.85 42.74 23.57
N GLU A 548 -30.24 42.53 22.40
CA GLU A 548 -30.74 43.03 21.13
C GLU A 548 -31.79 42.10 20.48
N PRO A 549 -32.96 42.63 20.04
CA PRO A 549 -34.02 41.84 19.40
C PRO A 549 -33.54 41.09 18.13
N ALA A 550 -32.68 41.71 17.33
CA ALA A 550 -32.12 41.09 16.12
C ALA A 550 -31.24 39.88 16.43
N LEU A 551 -30.44 39.96 17.50
CA LEU A 551 -29.59 38.85 17.97
C LEU A 551 -30.43 37.70 18.53
N ARG A 552 -31.54 38.03 19.26
CA ARG A 552 -32.49 37.02 19.76
C ARG A 552 -33.11 36.22 18.62
N GLN A 553 -33.57 36.90 17.58
CA GLN A 553 -34.19 36.27 16.42
C GLN A 553 -33.18 35.41 15.63
N SER A 554 -31.95 35.88 15.50
CA SER A 554 -30.86 35.11 14.87
C SER A 554 -30.52 33.86 15.66
N ALA A 555 -30.45 33.95 17.00
CA ALA A 555 -30.19 32.84 17.90
C ALA A 555 -31.27 31.76 17.84
N LEU A 556 -32.57 32.16 17.75
CA LEU A 556 -33.67 31.20 17.58
C LEU A 556 -33.62 30.49 16.23
N ARG A 557 -33.27 31.18 15.13
CA ARG A 557 -33.07 30.55 13.83
C ARG A 557 -31.95 29.52 13.88
N GLU A 558 -30.82 29.85 14.49
CA GLU A 558 -29.69 28.91 14.69
C GLU A 558 -30.11 27.73 15.57
N PHE A 559 -30.89 27.97 16.62
CA PHE A 559 -31.45 26.93 17.48
C PHE A 559 -32.28 25.91 16.68
N HIS A 560 -33.26 26.38 15.88
CA HIS A 560 -34.08 25.48 15.06
C HIS A 560 -33.26 24.72 14.03
N ARG A 561 -32.23 25.36 13.44
CA ARG A 561 -31.28 24.67 12.54
C ARG A 561 -30.53 23.54 13.25
N LEU A 562 -29.99 23.81 14.46
CA LEU A 562 -29.29 22.81 15.27
C LEU A 562 -30.23 21.69 15.72
N LEU A 563 -31.48 22.01 16.05
CA LEU A 563 -32.49 21.04 16.45
C LEU A 563 -32.81 20.07 15.31
N GLY A 564 -32.96 20.60 14.09
CA GLY A 564 -33.13 19.78 12.89
C GLY A 564 -31.91 18.90 12.63
N GLN A 565 -30.69 19.44 12.75
CA GLN A 565 -29.45 18.65 12.63
C GLN A 565 -29.32 17.57 13.70
N ALA A 566 -29.80 17.82 14.92
CA ALA A 566 -29.80 16.83 15.99
C ALA A 566 -30.86 15.73 15.82
N GLY A 567 -31.76 15.86 14.82
CA GLY A 567 -32.85 14.90 14.58
C GLY A 567 -33.89 14.91 15.73
N LEU A 568 -34.22 16.09 16.23
CA LEU A 568 -35.15 16.29 17.33
C LEU A 568 -36.41 17.07 16.88
N VAL A 569 -36.62 17.25 15.58
CA VAL A 569 -37.80 17.81 14.93
C VAL A 569 -38.66 16.70 14.35
#